data_c0a6a075f12fbb33e7e4a30097b502b3
#
_entry.id   c0a6a075f12fbb33e7e4a30097b502b3
#
_cell.length_a   1.000
_cell.length_b   1.000
_cell.length_c   1.000
_cell.angle_alpha   90.00
_cell.angle_beta   90.00
_cell.angle_gamma   90.00
#
_symmetry.space_group_name_H-M   'P 1'
#
loop_
_entity.id
_entity.type
_entity.pdbx_description
1 polymer ?
#
loop_
_entity_poly.entity_id
_entity_poly.type
_entity_poly.pdbx_seq_one_letter_code
_entity_poly.pdbx_strand_id
1 'polypeptide(L)'
;PPPAPVVSAAQEENLFTDEENFFDLAAELESELVAEGAEQISISEEEQSLEEIFKEFKKGVEQQLDSEDYDTHYNLGIAYKEMGLIDEAIGEFQLASKDQKRAVECASMLGLCFLEKGMPQLAIKWYRKGLEMPEIKEEEHLGLLYDLGSAYVEVGDSENAQKAFMEVYGLNTGYRDVATRIKQLQDAR
;
A
#
# COMPACT_ATOMS: atom_id res chain seq x y z
N PRO A 1 38.13 27.55 -1.79
CA PRO A 1 37.34 26.33 -1.90
C PRO A 1 36.11 26.62 -2.79
N PRO A 2 35.81 25.76 -3.78
CA PRO A 2 34.65 25.95 -4.63
C PRO A 2 33.37 25.57 -3.86
N PRO A 3 32.23 26.21 -4.18
CA PRO A 3 30.95 25.90 -3.51
C PRO A 3 30.45 24.51 -3.95
N ALA A 4 29.80 23.82 -3.01
CA ALA A 4 29.18 22.53 -3.23
C ALA A 4 28.01 22.62 -4.25
N PRO A 5 27.77 21.58 -5.07
CA PRO A 5 26.70 21.62 -6.03
C PRO A 5 25.34 21.56 -5.31
N VAL A 6 24.53 22.56 -5.57
CA VAL A 6 23.09 22.54 -5.22
C VAL A 6 22.41 21.49 -6.09
N VAL A 7 22.03 20.37 -5.52
CA VAL A 7 21.12 19.41 -6.16
C VAL A 7 19.75 20.06 -6.29
N SER A 8 19.35 20.26 -7.54
CA SER A 8 18.09 20.86 -7.95
C SER A 8 16.91 19.94 -7.56
N ALA A 9 15.93 20.51 -6.88
CA ALA A 9 14.67 19.89 -6.44
C ALA A 9 13.66 19.63 -7.60
N ALA A 10 14.15 19.23 -8.78
CA ALA A 10 13.34 19.12 -10.00
C ALA A 10 13.27 17.70 -10.57
N GLN A 11 13.49 16.65 -9.79
CA GLN A 11 13.44 15.26 -10.27
C GLN A 11 12.45 14.34 -9.52
N GLU A 12 11.58 14.87 -8.67
CA GLU A 12 10.59 14.04 -7.95
C GLU A 12 9.21 13.99 -8.59
N GLU A 13 8.97 14.64 -9.74
CA GLU A 13 7.60 14.84 -10.25
C GLU A 13 7.09 13.81 -11.27
N ASN A 14 7.82 12.72 -11.60
CA ASN A 14 7.38 11.89 -12.72
C ASN A 14 7.36 10.37 -12.49
N LEU A 15 7.20 9.90 -11.24
CA LEU A 15 7.19 8.46 -10.97
C LEU A 15 5.83 7.76 -11.20
N PHE A 16 4.77 8.50 -11.50
CA PHE A 16 3.40 7.97 -11.58
C PHE A 16 2.59 8.44 -12.79
N THR A 17 3.21 9.03 -13.82
CA THR A 17 2.50 9.48 -15.04
C THR A 17 2.54 8.47 -16.19
N ASP A 18 3.36 7.43 -16.13
CA ASP A 18 3.41 6.38 -17.14
C ASP A 18 2.90 5.05 -16.58
N GLU A 19 1.75 4.60 -17.07
CA GLU A 19 1.15 3.29 -16.75
C GLU A 19 2.13 2.13 -17.07
N GLU A 20 3.04 2.29 -18.02
CA GLU A 20 4.07 1.32 -18.38
C GLU A 20 5.16 1.16 -17.30
N ASN A 21 5.56 2.23 -16.61
CA ASN A 21 6.59 2.16 -15.57
C ASN A 21 6.12 1.51 -14.26
N PHE A 22 4.80 1.41 -14.04
CA PHE A 22 4.27 0.80 -12.82
C PHE A 22 4.32 -0.74 -12.89
N PHE A 23 4.09 -1.30 -14.09
CA PHE A 23 4.25 -2.74 -14.33
C PHE A 23 5.73 -3.17 -14.32
N ASP A 24 6.64 -2.28 -14.73
CA ASP A 24 8.08 -2.55 -14.77
C ASP A 24 8.66 -2.63 -13.35
N LEU A 25 8.16 -1.82 -12.40
CA LEU A 25 8.61 -1.85 -11.01
C LEU A 25 8.20 -3.14 -10.28
N ALA A 26 7.04 -3.69 -10.60
CA ALA A 26 6.60 -4.98 -10.06
C ALA A 26 7.45 -6.13 -10.63
N ALA A 27 7.78 -6.08 -11.92
CA ALA A 27 8.65 -7.05 -12.57
C ALA A 27 10.11 -6.94 -12.10
N GLU A 28 10.59 -5.75 -11.79
CA GLU A 28 11.95 -5.51 -11.28
C GLU A 28 12.07 -6.01 -9.83
N LEU A 29 11.04 -5.84 -8.99
CA LEU A 29 10.97 -6.41 -7.64
C LEU A 29 10.89 -7.94 -7.66
N GLU A 30 10.13 -8.53 -8.58
CA GLU A 30 10.11 -10.00 -8.76
C GLU A 30 11.50 -10.52 -9.16
N SER A 31 12.23 -9.79 -10.01
CA SER A 31 13.58 -10.19 -10.44
C SER A 31 14.64 -10.07 -9.32
N GLU A 32 14.52 -9.08 -8.43
CA GLU A 32 15.41 -8.94 -7.26
C GLU A 32 15.13 -10.01 -6.19
N LEU A 33 13.87 -10.35 -5.93
CA LEU A 33 13.49 -11.42 -5.00
C LEU A 33 13.97 -12.81 -5.48
N VAL A 34 14.01 -13.04 -6.79
CA VAL A 34 14.56 -14.28 -7.37
C VAL A 34 16.10 -14.29 -7.32
N ALA A 35 16.77 -13.14 -7.32
CA ALA A 35 18.24 -13.04 -7.28
C ALA A 35 18.85 -13.24 -5.88
N GLU A 36 18.08 -13.02 -4.79
CA GLU A 36 18.54 -13.18 -3.40
C GLU A 36 18.32 -14.60 -2.82
N GLY A 37 18.34 -15.63 -3.65
CA GLY A 37 18.50 -17.02 -3.21
C GLY A 37 17.31 -17.57 -2.44
N ALA A 38 16.24 -17.89 -3.15
CA ALA A 38 15.26 -18.84 -2.66
C ALA A 38 15.96 -20.17 -2.43
N GLU A 39 16.32 -20.50 -1.17
CA GLU A 39 16.50 -21.87 -0.76
C GLU A 39 15.26 -22.64 -1.24
N GLN A 40 15.48 -23.70 -2.02
CA GLN A 40 14.42 -24.58 -2.49
C GLN A 40 13.68 -25.16 -1.28
N ILE A 41 12.63 -24.46 -0.86
CA ILE A 41 11.63 -25.05 0.01
C ILE A 41 10.98 -26.12 -0.85
N SER A 42 11.18 -27.39 -0.47
CA SER A 42 10.46 -28.50 -1.11
C SER A 42 8.97 -28.36 -0.76
N ILE A 43 8.23 -27.72 -1.66
CA ILE A 43 6.79 -27.58 -1.56
C ILE A 43 6.19 -28.99 -1.58
N SER A 44 5.32 -29.32 -0.63
CA SER A 44 4.66 -30.63 -0.58
C SER A 44 3.77 -30.84 -1.81
N GLU A 45 3.53 -32.11 -2.19
CA GLU A 45 2.63 -32.40 -3.33
C GLU A 45 1.22 -31.80 -3.16
N GLU A 46 0.77 -31.64 -1.91
CA GLU A 46 -0.50 -31.01 -1.58
C GLU A 46 -0.48 -29.48 -1.81
N GLU A 47 0.63 -28.82 -1.49
CA GLU A 47 0.82 -27.38 -1.74
C GLU A 47 0.93 -27.10 -3.24
N GLN A 48 1.63 -27.93 -4.01
CA GLN A 48 1.67 -27.83 -5.48
C GLN A 48 0.28 -28.00 -6.11
N SER A 49 -0.53 -28.92 -5.58
CA SER A 49 -1.91 -29.11 -6.02
C SER A 49 -2.81 -27.89 -5.73
N LEU A 50 -2.62 -27.26 -4.57
CA LEU A 50 -3.34 -26.04 -4.19
C LEU A 50 -2.94 -24.85 -5.07
N GLU A 51 -1.65 -24.69 -5.36
CA GLU A 51 -1.16 -23.67 -6.27
C GLU A 51 -1.71 -23.82 -7.69
N GLU A 52 -1.76 -25.06 -8.20
CA GLU A 52 -2.33 -25.34 -9.53
C GLU A 52 -3.83 -25.02 -9.59
N ILE A 53 -4.59 -25.44 -8.58
CA ILE A 53 -6.01 -25.14 -8.46
C ILE A 53 -6.23 -23.63 -8.38
N PHE A 54 -5.43 -22.94 -7.59
CA PHE A 54 -5.51 -21.49 -7.43
C PHE A 54 -5.17 -20.75 -8.74
N LYS A 55 -4.14 -21.20 -9.45
CA LYS A 55 -3.77 -20.65 -10.77
C LYS A 55 -4.86 -20.83 -11.83
N GLU A 56 -5.51 -22.00 -11.83
CA GLU A 56 -6.65 -22.23 -12.72
C GLU A 56 -7.87 -21.38 -12.35
N PHE A 57 -8.14 -21.23 -11.05
CA PHE A 57 -9.17 -20.33 -10.55
C PHE A 57 -8.92 -18.88 -10.97
N LYS A 58 -7.70 -18.36 -10.73
CA LYS A 58 -7.30 -17.02 -11.13
C LYS A 58 -7.49 -16.79 -12.63
N LYS A 59 -7.03 -17.74 -13.45
CA LYS A 59 -7.20 -17.68 -14.90
C LYS A 59 -8.69 -17.70 -15.32
N GLY A 60 -9.52 -18.47 -14.62
CA GLY A 60 -10.97 -18.49 -14.85
C GLY A 60 -11.63 -17.17 -14.52
N VAL A 61 -11.23 -16.54 -13.41
CA VAL A 61 -11.70 -15.21 -12.98
C VAL A 61 -11.27 -14.14 -13.99
N GLU A 62 -10.00 -14.09 -14.38
CA GLU A 62 -9.47 -13.14 -15.36
C GLU A 62 -10.16 -13.23 -16.74
N GLN A 63 -10.62 -14.42 -17.13
CA GLN A 63 -11.34 -14.60 -18.40
C GLN A 63 -12.81 -14.17 -18.35
N GLN A 64 -13.41 -14.09 -17.17
CA GLN A 64 -14.82 -13.76 -16.96
C GLN A 64 -15.04 -12.34 -16.47
N LEU A 65 -14.01 -11.69 -15.91
CA LEU A 65 -14.06 -10.33 -15.42
C LEU A 65 -13.70 -9.35 -16.52
N ASP A 66 -14.56 -8.35 -16.66
CA ASP A 66 -14.23 -7.16 -17.45
C ASP A 66 -13.28 -6.29 -16.59
N SER A 67 -12.21 -5.79 -17.19
CA SER A 67 -11.25 -4.90 -16.54
C SER A 67 -11.87 -3.60 -16.00
N GLU A 68 -13.12 -3.30 -16.36
CA GLU A 68 -13.90 -2.16 -15.88
C GLU A 68 -14.85 -2.52 -14.73
N ASP A 69 -14.90 -3.78 -14.29
CA ASP A 69 -15.68 -4.18 -13.11
C ASP A 69 -14.88 -3.94 -11.82
N TYR A 70 -14.66 -2.67 -11.52
CA TYR A 70 -13.86 -2.21 -10.38
C TYR A 70 -14.40 -2.67 -9.02
N ASP A 71 -15.72 -2.85 -8.90
CA ASP A 71 -16.35 -3.36 -7.68
C ASP A 71 -15.99 -4.81 -7.44
N THR A 72 -15.99 -5.65 -8.48
CA THR A 72 -15.59 -7.04 -8.38
C THR A 72 -14.09 -7.16 -8.11
N HIS A 73 -13.24 -6.37 -8.75
CA HIS A 73 -11.81 -6.32 -8.44
C HIS A 73 -11.55 -5.94 -6.99
N TYR A 74 -12.26 -4.96 -6.44
CA TYR A 74 -12.14 -4.60 -5.02
C TYR A 74 -12.49 -5.76 -4.10
N ASN A 75 -13.62 -6.45 -4.36
CA ASN A 75 -14.05 -7.59 -3.56
C ASN A 75 -13.08 -8.79 -3.66
N LEU A 76 -12.51 -9.04 -4.84
CA LEU A 76 -11.45 -10.04 -5.01
C LEU A 76 -10.20 -9.67 -4.22
N GLY A 77 -9.79 -8.41 -4.24
CA GLY A 77 -8.67 -7.92 -3.45
C GLY A 77 -8.86 -8.18 -1.95
N ILE A 78 -10.08 -7.96 -1.43
CA ILE A 78 -10.43 -8.29 -0.04
C ILE A 78 -10.29 -9.80 0.20
N ALA A 79 -10.87 -10.63 -0.67
CA ALA A 79 -10.83 -12.08 -0.53
C ALA A 79 -9.38 -12.62 -0.56
N TYR A 80 -8.56 -12.14 -1.50
CA TYR A 80 -7.14 -12.53 -1.57
C TYR A 80 -6.38 -12.10 -0.33
N LYS A 81 -6.61 -10.89 0.18
CA LYS A 81 -5.99 -10.42 1.41
C LYS A 81 -6.36 -11.28 2.61
N GLU A 82 -7.63 -11.67 2.76
CA GLU A 82 -8.10 -12.56 3.83
C GLU A 82 -7.47 -13.96 3.75
N MET A 83 -7.15 -14.43 2.55
CA MET A 83 -6.42 -15.69 2.32
C MET A 83 -4.91 -15.56 2.51
N GLY A 84 -4.37 -14.37 2.78
CA GLY A 84 -2.95 -14.12 2.90
C GLY A 84 -2.21 -14.01 1.56
N LEU A 85 -2.93 -13.95 0.45
CA LEU A 85 -2.42 -13.79 -0.91
C LEU A 85 -2.24 -12.30 -1.21
N ILE A 86 -1.22 -11.71 -0.57
CA ILE A 86 -1.06 -10.25 -0.52
C ILE A 86 -0.71 -9.66 -1.89
N ASP A 87 0.07 -10.38 -2.72
CA ASP A 87 0.45 -9.90 -4.04
C ASP A 87 -0.74 -9.85 -5.00
N GLU A 88 -1.58 -10.87 -4.98
CA GLU A 88 -2.82 -10.91 -5.72
C GLU A 88 -3.78 -9.80 -5.26
N ALA A 89 -3.89 -9.61 -3.95
CA ALA A 89 -4.71 -8.54 -3.38
C ALA A 89 -4.24 -7.16 -3.87
N ILE A 90 -2.94 -6.91 -3.91
CA ILE A 90 -2.36 -5.67 -4.43
C ILE A 90 -2.76 -5.46 -5.89
N GLY A 91 -2.61 -6.49 -6.74
CA GLY A 91 -3.00 -6.40 -8.15
C GLY A 91 -4.48 -6.01 -8.33
N GLU A 92 -5.37 -6.66 -7.60
CA GLU A 92 -6.81 -6.38 -7.66
C GLU A 92 -7.16 -4.98 -7.14
N PHE A 93 -6.57 -4.54 -6.03
CA PHE A 93 -6.79 -3.19 -5.53
C PHE A 93 -6.23 -2.10 -6.46
N GLN A 94 -5.13 -2.37 -7.16
CA GLN A 94 -4.59 -1.46 -8.16
C GLN A 94 -5.55 -1.30 -9.35
N LEU A 95 -6.15 -2.38 -9.83
CA LEU A 95 -7.19 -2.33 -10.86
C LEU A 95 -8.40 -1.54 -10.37
N ALA A 96 -8.92 -1.88 -9.19
CA ALA A 96 -10.07 -1.21 -8.61
C ALA A 96 -9.82 0.29 -8.35
N SER A 97 -8.57 0.69 -8.06
CA SER A 97 -8.22 2.09 -7.80
C SER A 97 -8.33 3.03 -9.00
N LYS A 98 -8.55 2.49 -10.21
CA LYS A 98 -8.82 3.28 -11.42
C LYS A 98 -10.19 3.95 -11.36
N ASP A 99 -11.14 3.40 -10.62
CA ASP A 99 -12.41 4.08 -10.33
C ASP A 99 -12.22 5.10 -9.20
N GLN A 100 -12.52 6.36 -9.50
CA GLN A 100 -12.44 7.46 -8.53
C GLN A 100 -13.29 7.21 -7.28
N LYS A 101 -14.40 6.50 -7.40
CA LYS A 101 -15.29 6.17 -6.27
C LYS A 101 -14.64 5.21 -5.28
N ARG A 102 -13.74 4.34 -5.76
CA ARG A 102 -13.02 3.34 -4.97
C ARG A 102 -11.60 3.76 -4.61
N ALA A 103 -11.11 4.87 -5.18
CA ALA A 103 -9.71 5.28 -5.08
C ALA A 103 -9.23 5.44 -3.63
N VAL A 104 -10.07 6.01 -2.73
CA VAL A 104 -9.74 6.21 -1.32
C VAL A 104 -9.66 4.87 -0.57
N GLU A 105 -10.68 4.02 -0.75
CA GLU A 105 -10.75 2.69 -0.12
C GLU A 105 -9.58 1.82 -0.60
N CYS A 106 -9.32 1.82 -1.93
CA CYS A 106 -8.18 1.09 -2.50
C CYS A 106 -6.83 1.61 -1.98
N ALA A 107 -6.66 2.93 -1.85
CA ALA A 107 -5.43 3.50 -1.29
C ALA A 107 -5.19 3.04 0.15
N SER A 108 -6.24 2.95 0.97
CA SER A 108 -6.15 2.41 2.33
C SER A 108 -5.74 0.92 2.30
N MET A 109 -6.39 0.11 1.47
CA MET A 109 -6.11 -1.33 1.38
C MET A 109 -4.71 -1.62 0.83
N LEU A 110 -4.27 -0.88 -0.20
CA LEU A 110 -2.92 -0.98 -0.74
C LEU A 110 -1.87 -0.59 0.30
N GLY A 111 -2.11 0.47 1.06
CA GLY A 111 -1.23 0.84 2.16
C GLY A 111 -1.08 -0.28 3.19
N LEU A 112 -2.19 -0.91 3.59
CA LEU A 112 -2.17 -2.06 4.50
C LEU A 112 -1.42 -3.26 3.91
N CYS A 113 -1.66 -3.61 2.65
CA CYS A 113 -0.97 -4.71 1.98
C CYS A 113 0.55 -4.47 1.93
N PHE A 114 0.98 -3.25 1.59
CA PHE A 114 2.40 -2.92 1.57
C PHE A 114 3.05 -2.92 2.97
N LEU A 115 2.31 -2.54 4.02
CA LEU A 115 2.82 -2.71 5.40
C LEU A 115 2.98 -4.19 5.75
N GLU A 116 2.02 -5.04 5.42
CA GLU A 116 2.11 -6.49 5.64
C GLU A 116 3.29 -7.13 4.89
N LYS A 117 3.67 -6.59 3.73
CA LYS A 117 4.88 -7.00 2.98
C LYS A 117 6.18 -6.43 3.54
N GLY A 118 6.14 -5.61 4.58
CA GLY A 118 7.33 -4.93 5.10
C GLY A 118 7.85 -3.80 4.21
N MET A 119 6.98 -3.22 3.38
CA MET A 119 7.28 -2.12 2.46
C MET A 119 6.62 -0.80 2.90
N PRO A 120 6.95 -0.26 4.09
CA PRO A 120 6.25 0.90 4.65
C PRO A 120 6.39 2.17 3.82
N GLN A 121 7.45 2.30 3.01
CA GLN A 121 7.63 3.44 2.11
C GLN A 121 6.54 3.49 1.03
N LEU A 122 6.14 2.32 0.48
CA LEU A 122 5.06 2.23 -0.49
C LEU A 122 3.70 2.47 0.18
N ALA A 123 3.52 1.98 1.40
CA ALA A 123 2.32 2.25 2.18
C ALA A 123 2.12 3.76 2.39
N ILE A 124 3.17 4.49 2.78
CA ILE A 124 3.15 5.95 2.93
C ILE A 124 2.70 6.64 1.64
N LYS A 125 3.23 6.22 0.48
CA LYS A 125 2.84 6.78 -0.81
C LYS A 125 1.35 6.59 -1.10
N TRP A 126 0.82 5.39 -0.86
CA TRP A 126 -0.59 5.09 -1.09
C TRP A 126 -1.51 5.84 -0.13
N TYR A 127 -1.18 5.92 1.16
CA TYR A 127 -1.97 6.70 2.12
C TYR A 127 -1.99 8.18 1.77
N ARG A 128 -0.85 8.76 1.38
CA ARG A 128 -0.80 10.15 0.89
C ARG A 128 -1.66 10.37 -0.36
N LYS A 129 -1.57 9.44 -1.33
CA LYS A 129 -2.42 9.49 -2.52
C LYS A 129 -3.91 9.46 -2.17
N GLY A 130 -4.32 8.63 -1.21
CA GLY A 130 -5.69 8.58 -0.72
C GLY A 130 -6.14 9.90 -0.08
N LEU A 131 -5.27 10.55 0.70
CA LEU A 131 -5.54 11.85 1.32
C LEU A 131 -5.65 13.01 0.33
N GLU A 132 -5.08 12.88 -0.87
CA GLU A 132 -5.15 13.88 -1.94
C GLU A 132 -6.43 13.75 -2.79
N MET A 133 -7.26 12.71 -2.56
CA MET A 133 -8.49 12.51 -3.33
C MET A 133 -9.53 13.59 -3.01
N PRO A 134 -10.19 14.13 -4.06
CA PRO A 134 -11.31 15.04 -3.84
C PRO A 134 -12.47 14.31 -3.16
N GLU A 135 -13.22 15.03 -2.34
CA GLU A 135 -14.45 14.53 -1.70
C GLU A 135 -14.25 13.34 -0.73
N ILE A 136 -13.05 13.21 -0.12
CA ILE A 136 -12.80 12.22 0.92
C ILE A 136 -13.72 12.47 2.13
N LYS A 137 -14.36 11.42 2.63
CA LYS A 137 -15.18 11.49 3.84
C LYS A 137 -14.32 11.68 5.08
N GLU A 138 -14.87 12.35 6.09
CA GLU A 138 -14.14 12.62 7.34
C GLU A 138 -13.61 11.33 8.00
N GLU A 139 -14.38 10.26 8.02
CA GLU A 139 -13.99 8.98 8.59
C GLU A 139 -12.83 8.33 7.82
N GLU A 140 -12.88 8.37 6.48
CA GLU A 140 -11.82 7.87 5.61
C GLU A 140 -10.54 8.71 5.78
N HIS A 141 -10.68 10.02 5.87
CA HIS A 141 -9.58 10.95 6.09
C HIS A 141 -8.86 10.66 7.42
N LEU A 142 -9.63 10.50 8.50
CA LEU A 142 -9.09 10.14 9.82
C LEU A 142 -8.37 8.78 9.78
N GLY A 143 -8.97 7.79 9.10
CA GLY A 143 -8.37 6.47 8.94
C GLY A 143 -7.02 6.54 8.23
N LEU A 144 -6.98 7.19 7.07
CA LEU A 144 -5.76 7.33 6.28
C LEU A 144 -4.67 8.12 7.02
N LEU A 145 -5.01 9.21 7.72
CA LEU A 145 -4.04 9.97 8.52
C LEU A 145 -3.46 9.13 9.67
N TYR A 146 -4.29 8.36 10.34
CA TYR A 146 -3.84 7.47 11.42
C TYR A 146 -2.90 6.38 10.89
N ASP A 147 -3.28 5.73 9.79
CA ASP A 147 -2.51 4.66 9.17
C ASP A 147 -1.20 5.20 8.57
N LEU A 148 -1.22 6.42 8.01
CA LEU A 148 -0.03 7.15 7.57
C LEU A 148 0.93 7.43 8.73
N GLY A 149 0.40 7.89 9.87
CA GLY A 149 1.19 8.10 11.09
C GLY A 149 1.85 6.81 11.56
N SER A 150 1.12 5.69 11.51
CA SER A 150 1.65 4.36 11.85
C SER A 150 2.75 3.92 10.88
N ALA A 151 2.57 4.13 9.58
CA ALA A 151 3.59 3.82 8.58
C ALA A 151 4.87 4.68 8.75
N TYR A 152 4.74 5.95 9.15
CA TYR A 152 5.90 6.77 9.49
C TYR A 152 6.66 6.26 10.73
N VAL A 153 5.96 5.70 11.72
CA VAL A 153 6.61 5.03 12.86
C VAL A 153 7.45 3.84 12.38
N GLU A 154 6.92 3.02 11.49
CA GLU A 154 7.62 1.85 10.93
C GLU A 154 8.95 2.23 10.23
N VAL A 155 8.99 3.38 9.56
CA VAL A 155 10.21 3.87 8.91
C VAL A 155 11.12 4.70 9.82
N GLY A 156 10.74 4.89 11.09
CA GLY A 156 11.50 5.69 12.05
C GLY A 156 11.36 7.20 11.88
N ASP A 157 10.42 7.67 11.06
CA ASP A 157 10.16 9.10 10.84
C ASP A 157 9.21 9.64 11.93
N SER A 158 9.75 9.80 13.12
CA SER A 158 8.99 10.26 14.28
C SER A 158 8.41 11.66 14.11
N GLU A 159 9.02 12.52 13.29
CA GLU A 159 8.53 13.87 13.07
C GLU A 159 7.22 13.87 12.26
N ASN A 160 7.20 13.17 11.13
CA ASN A 160 6.01 13.07 10.30
C ASN A 160 4.93 12.20 10.97
N ALA A 161 5.31 11.16 11.70
CA ALA A 161 4.37 10.39 12.51
C ALA A 161 3.65 11.28 13.52
N GLN A 162 4.39 12.11 14.24
CA GLN A 162 3.81 13.03 15.22
C GLN A 162 2.87 14.04 14.56
N LYS A 163 3.24 14.60 13.39
CA LYS A 163 2.38 15.52 12.64
C LYS A 163 1.05 14.87 12.28
N ALA A 164 1.09 13.66 11.68
CA ALA A 164 -0.10 12.92 11.28
C ALA A 164 -1.01 12.61 12.49
N PHE A 165 -0.46 12.08 13.56
CA PHE A 165 -1.27 11.79 14.76
C PHE A 165 -1.81 13.04 15.45
N MET A 166 -1.08 14.17 15.46
CA MET A 166 -1.59 15.44 15.98
C MET A 166 -2.76 15.97 15.15
N GLU A 167 -2.73 15.79 13.83
CA GLU A 167 -3.83 16.17 12.97
C GLU A 167 -5.08 15.31 13.26
N VAL A 168 -4.92 13.98 13.38
CA VAL A 168 -6.00 13.08 13.82
C VAL A 168 -6.56 13.53 15.16
N TYR A 169 -5.70 13.81 16.15
CA TYR A 169 -6.12 14.26 17.47
C TYR A 169 -6.86 15.59 17.44
N GLY A 170 -6.44 16.51 16.58
CA GLY A 170 -7.10 17.80 16.38
C GLY A 170 -8.50 17.68 15.80
N LEU A 171 -8.73 16.68 14.94
CA LEU A 171 -10.04 16.40 14.35
C LEU A 171 -10.92 15.56 15.28
N ASN A 172 -10.34 14.53 15.92
CA ASN A 172 -11.04 13.65 16.83
C ASN A 172 -10.11 13.13 17.94
N THR A 173 -10.21 13.68 19.12
CA THR A 173 -9.36 13.33 20.29
C THR A 173 -9.52 11.88 20.75
N GLY A 174 -10.65 11.26 20.46
CA GLY A 174 -10.97 9.87 20.85
C GLY A 174 -10.74 8.85 19.73
N TYR A 175 -10.13 9.25 18.61
CA TYR A 175 -9.93 8.32 17.50
C TYR A 175 -8.86 7.26 17.85
N ARG A 176 -9.27 5.99 17.89
CA ARG A 176 -8.40 4.86 18.26
C ARG A 176 -7.54 5.19 19.49
N ASP A 177 -6.25 4.88 19.46
CA ASP A 177 -5.27 5.14 20.51
C ASP A 177 -4.36 6.35 20.23
N VAL A 178 -4.83 7.32 19.42
CA VAL A 178 -4.02 8.46 18.91
C VAL A 178 -3.32 9.25 20.04
N ALA A 179 -3.99 9.48 21.16
CA ALA A 179 -3.40 10.19 22.30
C ALA A 179 -2.20 9.41 22.89
N THR A 180 -2.30 8.08 22.96
CA THR A 180 -1.22 7.20 23.41
C THR A 180 -0.05 7.21 22.44
N ARG A 181 -0.31 7.17 21.12
CA ARG A 181 0.72 7.25 20.08
C ARG A 181 1.51 8.54 20.14
N ILE A 182 0.83 9.68 20.31
CA ILE A 182 1.50 10.98 20.46
C ILE A 182 2.41 10.98 21.68
N LYS A 183 1.92 10.48 22.83
CA LYS A 183 2.72 10.42 24.06
C LYS A 183 3.96 9.55 23.88
N GLN A 184 3.82 8.37 23.30
CA GLN A 184 4.95 7.46 23.02
C GLN A 184 6.04 8.14 22.18
N LEU A 185 5.64 8.89 21.14
CA LEU A 185 6.59 9.61 20.29
C LEU A 185 7.28 10.79 21.00
N GLN A 186 6.62 11.39 22.01
CA GLN A 186 7.23 12.45 22.84
C GLN A 186 8.22 11.88 23.85
N ASP A 187 7.90 10.73 24.45
CA ASP A 187 8.74 10.08 25.46
C ASP A 187 9.99 9.40 24.84
N ALA A 188 9.97 9.12 23.54
CA ALA A 188 11.09 8.51 22.79
C ALA A 188 12.15 9.53 22.29
N ARG A 189 11.98 10.81 22.54
CA ARG A 189 12.91 11.90 22.19
C ARG A 189 13.89 12.19 23.32
#